data_02e026a3d14bc54b4650daa88fd2a409
#
_entry.id   02e026a3d14bc54b4650daa88fd2a409
#
_cell.length_a   1.000
_cell.length_b   1.000
_cell.length_c   1.000
_cell.angle_alpha   90.00
_cell.angle_beta   90.00
_cell.angle_gamma   90.00
#
_symmetry.space_group_name_H-M   'P 1'
#
loop_
_entity.id
_entity.type
_entity.pdbx_description
1 polymer ?
#
loop_
_entity_poly.entity_id
_entity_poly.type
_entity_poly.pdbx_seq_one_letter_code
_entity_poly.pdbx_strand_id
1 'polypeptide(L)'
;MGKIKAFFRNKWVGFALASLLYTLWFVVWTGNLWMLLGLAVIFDLYITKFFYRYVWCHNARMCQQSKVYKTVYEWVNAIIFATVVASLVHIFVFQMYVIPTSSMEKSLLIGDYLYVSKVTYGPQMPNTPLSFPFVHHTMPISQTKKSFSEAVKWPYHRLKGLRKIKRNDVVVFNFPAGDTVLLENQNATYYDVLRSYEDSFGKEEGRKRLAEKYTIISRPVDKRENYIKRCVAVPGDSLEIRNGQVWVNGAPQEGIPGIQYQYAVQVSSPLSQYAIENL
;
A
#
# COMPACT_ATOMS: atom_id res chain seq x y z
N MET A 1 5.59 42.03 24.58
CA MET A 1 5.54 41.39 23.25
C MET A 1 6.91 41.26 22.55
N GLY A 2 7.87 42.21 22.71
CA GLY A 2 9.17 42.17 22.03
C GLY A 2 10.08 40.99 22.41
N LYS A 3 10.18 40.63 23.68
CA LYS A 3 11.05 39.55 24.17
C LYS A 3 10.60 38.16 23.71
N ILE A 4 9.30 37.90 23.60
CA ILE A 4 8.75 36.63 23.10
C ILE A 4 9.04 36.49 21.62
N LYS A 5 8.87 37.54 20.79
CA LYS A 5 9.23 37.53 19.36
C LYS A 5 10.73 37.33 19.15
N ALA A 6 11.59 37.92 19.99
CA ALA A 6 13.03 37.73 19.93
C ALA A 6 13.45 36.29 20.28
N PHE A 7 12.81 35.66 21.26
CA PHE A 7 13.04 34.27 21.64
C PHE A 7 12.73 33.30 20.48
N PHE A 8 11.56 33.42 19.84
CA PHE A 8 11.20 32.57 18.70
C PHE A 8 12.01 32.87 17.41
N ARG A 9 12.67 34.03 17.33
CA ARG A 9 13.57 34.37 16.22
C ARG A 9 14.97 33.77 16.36
N ASN A 10 15.29 33.18 17.51
CA ASN A 10 16.57 32.52 17.73
C ASN A 10 16.56 31.17 17.00
N LYS A 11 17.55 30.96 16.09
CA LYS A 11 17.70 29.74 15.30
C LYS A 11 17.79 28.47 16.12
N TRP A 12 18.42 28.55 17.31
CA TRP A 12 18.55 27.42 18.23
C TRP A 12 17.22 27.04 18.89
N VAL A 13 16.39 28.02 19.22
CA VAL A 13 15.04 27.78 19.75
C VAL A 13 14.15 27.16 18.65
N GLY A 14 14.22 27.68 17.45
CA GLY A 14 13.51 27.11 16.29
C GLY A 14 13.93 25.68 16.02
N PHE A 15 15.24 25.40 16.03
CA PHE A 15 15.77 24.04 15.90
C PHE A 15 15.27 23.10 17.02
N ALA A 16 15.35 23.52 18.27
CA ALA A 16 14.92 22.70 19.40
C ALA A 16 13.43 22.36 19.34
N LEU A 17 12.57 23.35 19.05
CA LEU A 17 11.13 23.14 18.90
C LEU A 17 10.80 22.23 17.71
N ALA A 18 11.40 22.48 16.55
CA ALA A 18 11.18 21.66 15.37
C ALA A 18 11.65 20.22 15.60
N SER A 19 12.82 20.03 16.25
CA SER A 19 13.36 18.71 16.58
C SER A 19 12.48 17.97 17.59
N LEU A 20 11.97 18.68 18.61
CA LEU A 20 11.05 18.10 19.60
C LEU A 20 9.74 17.66 18.94
N LEU A 21 9.10 18.53 18.16
CA LEU A 21 7.86 18.21 17.45
C LEU A 21 8.07 17.06 16.45
N TYR A 22 9.18 17.09 15.72
CA TYR A 22 9.53 16.02 14.79
C TYR A 22 9.72 14.68 15.50
N THR A 23 10.46 14.66 16.62
CA THR A 23 10.72 13.45 17.39
C THR A 23 9.42 12.89 17.97
N LEU A 24 8.59 13.72 18.59
CA LEU A 24 7.31 13.29 19.15
C LEU A 24 6.34 12.78 18.07
N TRP A 25 6.26 13.46 16.94
CA TRP A 25 5.31 13.12 15.88
C TRP A 25 5.80 11.98 14.98
N PHE A 26 7.03 12.04 14.52
CA PHE A 26 7.53 11.04 13.57
C PHE A 26 8.25 9.87 14.23
N VAL A 27 9.15 10.10 15.18
CA VAL A 27 9.94 9.01 15.77
C VAL A 27 9.11 8.21 16.77
N VAL A 28 8.43 8.86 17.71
CA VAL A 28 7.62 8.18 18.73
C VAL A 28 6.37 7.56 18.12
N TRP A 29 5.66 8.29 17.26
CA TRP A 29 4.44 7.77 16.64
C TRP A 29 4.72 6.61 15.69
N THR A 30 5.78 6.68 14.88
CA THR A 30 6.14 5.58 13.97
C THR A 30 6.85 4.42 14.66
N GLY A 31 7.44 4.64 15.82
CA GLY A 31 8.28 3.66 16.52
C GLY A 31 9.56 3.30 15.77
N ASN A 32 9.96 4.09 14.77
CA ASN A 32 11.09 3.78 13.89
C ASN A 32 12.27 4.72 14.16
N LEU A 33 13.34 4.16 14.76
CA LEU A 33 14.56 4.93 15.08
C LEU A 33 15.28 5.49 13.85
N TRP A 34 15.12 4.90 12.65
CA TRP A 34 15.69 5.44 11.42
C TRP A 34 15.14 6.84 11.09
N MET A 35 13.97 7.19 11.60
CA MET A 35 13.42 8.54 11.46
C MET A 35 14.27 9.61 12.16
N LEU A 36 15.15 9.24 13.10
CA LEU A 36 16.11 10.18 13.69
C LEU A 36 17.04 10.84 12.65
N LEU A 37 17.27 10.21 11.51
CA LEU A 37 18.02 10.82 10.41
C LEU A 37 17.37 12.12 9.90
N GLY A 38 16.08 12.30 10.06
CA GLY A 38 15.39 13.55 9.75
C GLY A 38 15.84 14.73 10.62
N LEU A 39 16.38 14.48 11.82
CA LEU A 39 16.97 15.54 12.65
C LEU A 39 18.19 16.17 11.99
N ALA A 40 18.95 15.43 11.17
CA ALA A 40 20.06 15.98 10.41
C ALA A 40 19.57 17.01 9.37
N VAL A 41 18.43 16.75 8.75
CA VAL A 41 17.79 17.70 7.81
C VAL A 41 17.31 18.94 8.57
N ILE A 42 16.67 18.78 9.73
CA ILE A 42 16.23 19.91 10.58
C ILE A 42 17.47 20.72 11.05
N PHE A 43 18.54 20.04 11.42
CA PHE A 43 19.80 20.69 11.81
C PHE A 43 20.38 21.53 10.67
N ASP A 44 20.39 20.96 9.45
CA ASP A 44 20.84 21.72 8.28
C ASP A 44 19.95 22.94 8.00
N LEU A 45 18.63 22.79 8.04
CA LEU A 45 17.70 23.89 7.78
C LEU A 45 17.85 25.07 8.75
N TYR A 46 18.05 24.80 10.03
CA TYR A 46 18.09 25.84 11.06
C TYR A 46 19.51 26.34 11.38
N ILE A 47 20.51 25.46 11.33
CA ILE A 47 21.85 25.75 11.86
C ILE A 47 22.87 25.90 10.73
N THR A 48 23.14 24.82 9.97
CA THR A 48 24.24 24.79 9.01
C THR A 48 23.89 25.52 7.72
N LYS A 49 22.64 25.40 7.27
CA LYS A 49 22.16 25.95 5.98
C LYS A 49 23.07 25.54 4.81
N PHE A 50 23.66 24.34 4.92
CA PHE A 50 24.58 23.82 3.91
C PHE A 50 23.87 23.66 2.58
N PHE A 51 22.71 22.98 2.58
CA PHE A 51 21.91 22.76 1.38
C PHE A 51 21.45 24.09 0.76
N TYR A 52 20.99 25.04 1.61
CA TYR A 52 20.63 26.38 1.15
C TYR A 52 21.80 27.10 0.50
N ARG A 53 23.00 27.06 1.09
CA ARG A 53 24.18 27.78 0.60
C ARG A 53 24.76 27.17 -0.67
N TYR A 54 24.89 25.84 -0.73
CA TYR A 54 25.57 25.16 -1.84
C TYR A 54 24.65 24.81 -2.99
N VAL A 55 23.37 24.49 -2.72
CA VAL A 55 22.42 24.11 -3.76
C VAL A 55 21.52 25.29 -4.14
N TRP A 56 20.81 25.85 -3.16
CA TRP A 56 19.82 26.90 -3.46
C TRP A 56 20.43 28.19 -3.95
N CYS A 57 21.48 28.72 -3.29
CA CYS A 57 22.15 29.97 -3.73
C CYS A 57 22.88 29.80 -5.06
N HIS A 58 23.45 28.61 -5.31
CA HIS A 58 24.08 28.34 -6.62
C HIS A 58 23.02 28.36 -7.72
N ASN A 59 21.94 27.64 -7.56
CA ASN A 59 20.85 27.62 -8.53
C ASN A 59 20.19 28.99 -8.69
N ALA A 60 20.06 29.79 -7.62
CA ALA A 60 19.53 31.13 -7.70
C ALA A 60 20.42 32.06 -8.59
N ARG A 61 21.74 31.92 -8.49
CA ARG A 61 22.68 32.67 -9.38
C ARG A 61 22.52 32.23 -10.84
N MET A 62 22.47 30.95 -11.11
CA MET A 62 22.28 30.42 -12.46
C MET A 62 20.91 30.82 -13.05
N CYS A 63 19.86 30.87 -12.23
CA CYS A 63 18.54 31.37 -12.63
C CYS A 63 18.54 32.85 -13.01
N GLN A 64 19.43 33.68 -12.44
CA GLN A 64 19.60 35.09 -12.83
C GLN A 64 20.34 35.24 -14.16
N GLN A 65 21.23 34.30 -14.49
CA GLN A 65 22.05 34.35 -15.70
C GLN A 65 21.33 33.85 -16.95
N SER A 66 20.37 32.89 -16.78
CA SER A 66 19.69 32.28 -17.91
C SER A 66 18.20 32.04 -17.62
N LYS A 67 17.34 32.61 -18.50
CA LYS A 67 15.88 32.37 -18.43
C LYS A 67 15.50 30.90 -18.66
N VAL A 68 16.21 30.24 -19.57
CA VAL A 68 15.97 28.80 -19.86
C VAL A 68 16.29 27.95 -18.63
N TYR A 69 17.45 28.19 -18.00
CA TYR A 69 17.84 27.50 -16.79
C TYR A 69 16.80 27.72 -15.67
N LYS A 70 16.33 28.95 -15.49
CA LYS A 70 15.29 29.28 -14.51
C LYS A 70 14.00 28.46 -14.75
N THR A 71 13.50 28.44 -15.98
CA THR A 71 12.28 27.70 -16.33
C THR A 71 12.45 26.20 -16.07
N VAL A 72 13.54 25.59 -16.52
CA VAL A 72 13.81 24.16 -16.29
C VAL A 72 13.91 23.84 -14.80
N TYR A 73 14.63 24.68 -14.04
CA TYR A 73 14.77 24.50 -12.60
C TYR A 73 13.44 24.58 -11.85
N GLU A 74 12.58 25.54 -12.21
CA GLU A 74 11.24 25.69 -11.62
C GLU A 74 10.36 24.46 -11.91
N TRP A 75 10.38 23.94 -13.14
CA TRP A 75 9.65 22.71 -13.50
C TRP A 75 10.17 21.49 -12.75
N VAL A 76 11.48 21.30 -12.69
CA VAL A 76 12.09 20.16 -11.97
C VAL A 76 11.72 20.22 -10.48
N ASN A 77 11.82 21.38 -9.85
CA ASN A 77 11.43 21.55 -8.45
C ASN A 77 9.94 21.27 -8.23
N ALA A 78 9.08 21.78 -9.10
CA ALA A 78 7.65 21.54 -9.01
C ALA A 78 7.31 20.05 -9.13
N ILE A 79 7.93 19.33 -10.06
CA ILE A 79 7.74 17.88 -10.24
C ILE A 79 8.24 17.10 -9.01
N ILE A 80 9.44 17.42 -8.51
CA ILE A 80 9.98 16.75 -7.31
C ILE A 80 9.06 17.01 -6.11
N PHE A 81 8.68 18.28 -5.87
CA PHE A 81 7.79 18.64 -4.78
C PHE A 81 6.44 17.90 -4.88
N ALA A 82 5.80 17.94 -6.05
CA ALA A 82 4.52 17.28 -6.28
C ALA A 82 4.62 15.76 -6.06
N THR A 83 5.71 15.13 -6.56
CA THR A 83 5.95 13.69 -6.40
C THR A 83 6.11 13.31 -4.93
N VAL A 84 6.90 14.08 -4.16
CA VAL A 84 7.12 13.83 -2.73
C VAL A 84 5.82 13.99 -1.95
N VAL A 85 5.10 15.10 -2.14
CA VAL A 85 3.84 15.37 -1.44
C VAL A 85 2.78 14.33 -1.78
N ALA A 86 2.60 14.01 -3.06
CA ALA A 86 1.63 13.01 -3.48
C ALA A 86 1.98 11.62 -2.94
N SER A 87 3.27 11.24 -2.91
CA SER A 87 3.72 9.97 -2.32
C SER A 87 3.41 9.91 -0.82
N LEU A 88 3.66 10.98 -0.07
CA LEU A 88 3.33 11.06 1.36
C LEU A 88 1.81 10.95 1.59
N VAL A 89 1.00 11.63 0.78
CA VAL A 89 -0.46 11.52 0.84
C VAL A 89 -0.90 10.09 0.57
N HIS A 90 -0.38 9.44 -0.48
CA HIS A 90 -0.70 8.05 -0.83
C HIS A 90 -0.29 7.05 0.26
N ILE A 91 0.83 7.28 0.94
CA ILE A 91 1.31 6.38 1.99
C ILE A 91 0.48 6.56 3.28
N PHE A 92 0.23 7.80 3.71
CA PHE A 92 -0.27 8.09 5.06
C PHE A 92 -1.72 8.52 5.15
N VAL A 93 -2.30 9.10 4.08
CA VAL A 93 -3.62 9.72 4.16
C VAL A 93 -4.68 8.91 3.43
N PHE A 94 -4.59 8.80 2.11
CA PHE A 94 -5.54 8.04 1.30
C PHE A 94 -4.94 7.56 0.00
N GLN A 95 -5.61 6.60 -0.62
CA GLN A 95 -5.30 6.11 -1.95
C GLN A 95 -6.59 5.84 -2.73
N MET A 96 -6.57 6.12 -4.02
CA MET A 96 -7.70 5.84 -4.91
C MET A 96 -7.49 4.48 -5.59
N TYR A 97 -8.59 3.74 -5.76
CA TYR A 97 -8.63 2.46 -6.46
C TYR A 97 -9.83 2.39 -7.38
N VAL A 98 -9.77 1.51 -8.35
CA VAL A 98 -10.91 1.13 -9.21
C VAL A 98 -11.23 -0.33 -8.93
N ILE A 99 -12.50 -0.68 -8.87
CA ILE A 99 -12.94 -2.06 -8.64
C ILE A 99 -12.86 -2.84 -9.95
N PRO A 100 -12.02 -3.91 -10.01
CA PRO A 100 -11.88 -4.70 -11.23
C PRO A 100 -12.79 -5.94 -11.26
N THR A 101 -13.39 -6.35 -10.14
CA THR A 101 -14.10 -7.63 -10.01
C THR A 101 -15.45 -7.48 -9.30
N SER A 102 -16.39 -8.40 -9.59
CA SER A 102 -17.75 -8.41 -9.04
C SER A 102 -17.86 -8.96 -7.61
N SER A 103 -16.75 -9.29 -6.94
CA SER A 103 -16.79 -9.96 -5.62
C SER A 103 -17.40 -9.12 -4.48
N MET A 104 -17.70 -7.86 -4.72
CA MET A 104 -18.41 -6.94 -3.82
C MET A 104 -19.70 -6.42 -4.45
N GLU A 105 -20.21 -7.09 -5.49
CA GLU A 105 -21.42 -6.71 -6.22
C GLU A 105 -22.59 -6.45 -5.30
N LYS A 106 -23.50 -5.55 -5.71
CA LYS A 106 -24.59 -4.95 -4.92
C LYS A 106 -24.17 -4.07 -3.74
N SER A 107 -22.89 -4.09 -3.35
CA SER A 107 -22.33 -3.09 -2.43
C SER A 107 -21.42 -2.12 -3.17
N LEU A 108 -20.61 -2.63 -4.10
CA LEU A 108 -19.65 -1.90 -4.92
C LEU A 108 -19.62 -2.56 -6.31
N LEU A 109 -19.73 -1.78 -7.37
CA LEU A 109 -19.81 -2.28 -8.74
C LEU A 109 -18.44 -2.26 -9.42
N ILE A 110 -18.29 -3.08 -10.46
CA ILE A 110 -17.11 -3.04 -11.34
C ILE A 110 -17.03 -1.65 -11.98
N GLY A 111 -15.84 -1.03 -11.95
CA GLY A 111 -15.60 0.30 -12.48
C GLY A 111 -15.79 1.44 -11.47
N ASP A 112 -16.32 1.17 -10.28
CA ASP A 112 -16.44 2.18 -9.22
C ASP A 112 -15.06 2.70 -8.80
N TYR A 113 -14.95 4.02 -8.63
CA TYR A 113 -13.78 4.69 -8.06
C TYR A 113 -13.90 4.78 -6.55
N LEU A 114 -12.94 4.23 -5.85
CA LEU A 114 -12.91 4.19 -4.40
C LEU A 114 -11.90 5.16 -3.81
N TYR A 115 -12.33 5.90 -2.81
CA TYR A 115 -11.47 6.64 -1.89
C TYR A 115 -11.22 5.78 -0.64
N VAL A 116 -10.00 5.30 -0.49
CA VAL A 116 -9.61 4.45 0.65
C VAL A 116 -8.82 5.26 1.66
N SER A 117 -9.43 5.54 2.80
CA SER A 117 -8.79 6.24 3.92
C SER A 117 -7.81 5.32 4.64
N LYS A 118 -6.57 5.73 4.74
CA LYS A 118 -5.55 5.02 5.53
C LYS A 118 -5.54 5.47 6.99
N VAL A 119 -5.99 6.68 7.25
CA VAL A 119 -6.03 7.25 8.61
C VAL A 119 -7.04 6.54 9.50
N THR A 120 -8.12 6.04 8.92
CA THR A 120 -9.23 5.39 9.67
C THR A 120 -8.74 4.23 10.53
N TYR A 121 -7.99 3.29 9.95
CA TYR A 121 -7.46 2.10 10.66
C TYR A 121 -5.95 2.18 10.90
N GLY A 122 -5.35 3.32 10.61
CA GLY A 122 -3.93 3.58 10.69
C GLY A 122 -3.17 3.22 9.41
N PRO A 123 -2.33 4.13 8.91
CA PRO A 123 -1.50 3.87 7.75
C PRO A 123 -0.43 2.83 8.07
N GLN A 124 -0.08 2.04 7.06
CA GLN A 124 1.03 1.09 7.13
C GLN A 124 2.33 1.80 6.75
N MET A 125 3.36 1.64 7.57
CA MET A 125 4.72 2.04 7.21
C MET A 125 5.22 1.19 6.04
N PRO A 126 5.86 1.79 5.03
CA PRO A 126 6.43 1.02 3.92
C PRO A 126 7.47 0.02 4.43
N ASN A 127 7.34 -1.26 4.04
CA ASN A 127 8.38 -2.25 4.31
C ASN A 127 9.62 -2.01 3.43
N THR A 128 9.38 -1.49 2.20
CA THR A 128 10.44 -1.14 1.24
C THR A 128 10.38 0.35 0.91
N PRO A 129 10.99 1.23 1.73
CA PRO A 129 10.90 2.68 1.56
C PRO A 129 11.55 3.18 0.26
N LEU A 130 12.55 2.45 -0.25
CA LEU A 130 13.20 2.74 -1.52
C LEU A 130 12.42 2.10 -2.65
N SER A 131 11.36 2.75 -3.11
CA SER A 131 10.53 2.31 -4.22
C SER A 131 10.25 3.45 -5.20
N PHE A 132 10.03 3.08 -6.48
CA PHE A 132 9.70 4.05 -7.51
C PHE A 132 8.32 4.66 -7.22
N PRO A 133 8.18 5.99 -7.22
CA PRO A 133 6.92 6.67 -6.91
C PRO A 133 5.78 6.21 -7.84
N PHE A 134 4.58 6.05 -7.29
CA PHE A 134 3.34 5.66 -7.99
C PHE A 134 3.36 4.30 -8.69
N VAL A 135 4.43 3.52 -8.55
CA VAL A 135 4.53 2.17 -9.09
C VAL A 135 4.43 1.15 -7.95
N HIS A 136 3.50 0.20 -8.09
CA HIS A 136 3.20 -0.72 -6.98
C HIS A 136 4.30 -1.77 -6.78
N HIS A 137 4.51 -2.68 -7.72
CA HIS A 137 5.47 -3.80 -7.55
C HIS A 137 6.42 -4.01 -8.73
N THR A 138 5.98 -3.72 -9.96
CA THR A 138 6.75 -3.99 -11.19
C THR A 138 6.83 -2.73 -12.03
N MET A 139 7.99 -2.46 -12.64
CA MET A 139 8.20 -1.28 -13.47
C MET A 139 7.32 -1.32 -14.73
N PRO A 140 6.70 -0.19 -15.14
CA PRO A 140 5.77 -0.16 -16.28
C PRO A 140 6.41 -0.59 -17.60
N ILE A 141 7.71 -0.36 -17.78
CA ILE A 141 8.46 -0.66 -19.01
C ILE A 141 8.91 -2.12 -19.05
N SER A 142 8.97 -2.80 -17.90
CA SER A 142 9.47 -4.18 -17.81
C SER A 142 8.64 -4.97 -16.82
N GLN A 143 7.90 -5.95 -17.32
CA GLN A 143 7.03 -6.81 -16.50
C GLN A 143 7.81 -7.66 -15.47
N THR A 144 9.14 -7.75 -15.60
CA THR A 144 9.99 -8.57 -14.72
C THR A 144 10.79 -7.76 -13.70
N LYS A 145 11.05 -6.47 -13.95
CA LYS A 145 11.88 -5.65 -13.05
C LYS A 145 11.06 -5.14 -11.87
N LYS A 146 11.57 -5.37 -10.65
CA LYS A 146 11.00 -4.83 -9.41
C LYS A 146 11.04 -3.29 -9.42
N SER A 147 9.97 -2.65 -8.94
CA SER A 147 9.89 -1.18 -8.75
C SER A 147 10.48 -0.73 -7.41
N PHE A 148 10.98 -1.63 -6.60
CA PHE A 148 11.47 -1.38 -5.25
C PHE A 148 12.82 -2.06 -5.01
N SER A 149 13.62 -1.46 -4.11
CA SER A 149 14.88 -2.03 -3.64
C SER A 149 14.69 -2.69 -2.27
N GLU A 150 15.28 -3.86 -2.11
CA GLU A 150 15.29 -4.60 -0.85
C GLU A 150 16.53 -4.29 0.01
N ALA A 151 17.37 -3.33 -0.42
CA ALA A 151 18.56 -2.91 0.32
C ALA A 151 18.21 -2.32 1.71
N VAL A 152 17.03 -1.67 1.81
CA VAL A 152 16.47 -1.19 3.07
C VAL A 152 15.11 -1.83 3.25
N LYS A 153 14.99 -2.69 4.27
CA LYS A 153 13.74 -3.33 4.66
C LYS A 153 13.39 -2.96 6.09
N TRP A 154 12.17 -2.48 6.29
CA TRP A 154 11.63 -2.24 7.62
C TRP A 154 10.67 -3.37 7.98
N PRO A 155 10.56 -3.72 9.29
CA PRO A 155 9.55 -4.67 9.73
C PRO A 155 8.15 -4.12 9.48
N TYR A 156 7.17 -5.03 9.36
CA TYR A 156 5.78 -4.61 9.24
C TYR A 156 5.39 -3.81 10.48
N HIS A 157 4.92 -2.58 10.27
CA HIS A 157 4.40 -1.73 11.32
C HIS A 157 3.21 -0.92 10.80
N ARG A 158 2.11 -0.96 11.53
CA ARG A 158 0.92 -0.14 11.27
C ARG A 158 0.77 0.90 12.36
N LEU A 159 0.65 2.15 11.96
CA LEU A 159 0.44 3.25 12.88
C LEU A 159 -0.96 3.17 13.48
N LYS A 160 -1.16 3.79 14.65
CA LYS A 160 -2.47 3.84 15.28
C LYS A 160 -3.45 4.63 14.43
N GLY A 161 -4.62 4.03 14.16
CA GLY A 161 -5.72 4.67 13.45
C GLY A 161 -6.71 5.36 14.39
N LEU A 162 -7.68 6.03 13.79
CA LEU A 162 -8.75 6.75 14.51
C LEU A 162 -9.76 5.79 15.14
N ARG A 163 -9.99 4.62 14.52
CA ARG A 163 -10.92 3.61 15.03
C ARG A 163 -10.41 2.19 14.78
N LYS A 164 -10.97 1.22 15.51
CA LYS A 164 -10.75 -0.21 15.26
C LYS A 164 -11.70 -0.72 14.17
N ILE A 165 -11.28 -1.76 13.45
CA ILE A 165 -12.13 -2.48 12.51
C ILE A 165 -13.28 -3.13 13.27
N LYS A 166 -14.49 -3.08 12.68
CA LYS A 166 -15.70 -3.72 13.19
C LYS A 166 -16.19 -4.76 12.19
N ARG A 167 -17.04 -5.67 12.65
CA ARG A 167 -17.76 -6.58 11.76
C ARG A 167 -18.56 -5.77 10.73
N ASN A 168 -18.66 -6.29 9.53
CA ASN A 168 -19.31 -5.68 8.37
C ASN A 168 -18.64 -4.43 7.79
N ASP A 169 -17.53 -3.93 8.36
CA ASP A 169 -16.74 -2.89 7.71
C ASP A 169 -16.19 -3.40 6.36
N VAL A 170 -16.26 -2.54 5.34
CA VAL A 170 -15.59 -2.79 4.07
C VAL A 170 -14.14 -2.35 4.20
N VAL A 171 -13.21 -3.28 4.02
CA VAL A 171 -11.78 -3.05 4.26
C VAL A 171 -10.94 -3.37 3.03
N VAL A 172 -9.93 -2.55 2.80
CA VAL A 172 -8.87 -2.84 1.82
C VAL A 172 -7.65 -3.37 2.57
N PHE A 173 -7.11 -4.47 2.10
CA PHE A 173 -5.97 -5.15 2.71
C PHE A 173 -5.05 -5.76 1.66
N ASN A 174 -3.80 -6.00 2.02
CA ASN A 174 -2.85 -6.69 1.16
C ASN A 174 -3.17 -8.19 1.13
N PHE A 175 -3.29 -8.76 -0.08
CA PHE A 175 -3.68 -10.15 -0.27
C PHE A 175 -2.66 -11.12 0.35
N PRO A 176 -3.04 -11.95 1.33
CA PRO A 176 -2.08 -12.81 2.04
C PRO A 176 -1.34 -13.78 1.13
N ALA A 177 -2.06 -14.46 0.20
CA ALA A 177 -1.48 -15.41 -0.74
C ALA A 177 -0.72 -14.76 -1.92
N GLY A 178 -0.64 -13.42 -1.95
CA GLY A 178 0.21 -12.66 -2.87
C GLY A 178 1.64 -12.48 -2.39
N ASP A 179 2.08 -13.21 -1.35
CA ASP A 179 3.43 -13.20 -0.82
C ASP A 179 4.46 -13.86 -1.76
N THR A 180 4.03 -14.86 -2.50
CA THR A 180 4.81 -15.57 -3.50
C THR A 180 4.14 -15.42 -4.87
N VAL A 181 4.90 -15.09 -5.89
CA VAL A 181 4.40 -14.82 -7.25
C VAL A 181 5.29 -15.48 -8.28
N LEU A 182 4.67 -15.94 -9.35
CA LEU A 182 5.33 -16.36 -10.58
C LEU A 182 5.53 -15.13 -11.46
N LEU A 183 6.77 -14.78 -11.76
CA LEU A 183 7.09 -13.52 -12.43
C LEU A 183 6.51 -13.46 -13.85
N GLU A 184 6.48 -14.59 -14.54
CA GLU A 184 5.98 -14.73 -15.90
C GLU A 184 4.45 -14.95 -15.96
N ASN A 185 3.81 -15.29 -14.84
CA ASN A 185 2.36 -15.50 -14.75
C ASN A 185 1.78 -14.87 -13.48
N GLN A 186 1.57 -13.56 -13.52
CA GLN A 186 1.06 -12.79 -12.39
C GLN A 186 -0.48 -12.78 -12.28
N ASN A 187 -1.19 -13.37 -13.25
CA ASN A 187 -2.66 -13.43 -13.24
C ASN A 187 -3.20 -14.55 -12.35
N ALA A 188 -2.40 -15.59 -12.10
CA ALA A 188 -2.75 -16.70 -11.23
C ALA A 188 -1.97 -16.63 -9.91
N THR A 189 -2.56 -17.11 -8.81
CA THR A 189 -1.81 -17.21 -7.55
C THR A 189 -0.78 -18.33 -7.65
N TYR A 190 0.39 -18.14 -7.03
CA TYR A 190 1.41 -19.18 -6.94
C TYR A 190 0.84 -20.50 -6.42
N TYR A 191 0.00 -20.43 -5.39
CA TYR A 191 -0.56 -21.61 -4.74
C TYR A 191 -1.56 -22.38 -5.60
N ASP A 192 -2.30 -21.70 -6.49
CA ASP A 192 -3.23 -22.38 -7.40
C ASP A 192 -2.46 -23.11 -8.51
N VAL A 193 -1.45 -22.45 -9.08
CA VAL A 193 -0.58 -23.07 -10.08
C VAL A 193 0.20 -24.24 -9.46
N LEU A 194 0.72 -24.08 -8.23
CA LEU A 194 1.42 -25.13 -7.52
C LEU A 194 0.53 -26.37 -7.31
N ARG A 195 -0.72 -26.16 -6.84
CA ARG A 195 -1.67 -27.28 -6.68
C ARG A 195 -1.93 -28.01 -8.00
N SER A 196 -2.16 -27.29 -9.08
CA SER A 196 -2.35 -27.88 -10.40
C SER A 196 -1.15 -28.72 -10.86
N TYR A 197 0.08 -28.26 -10.58
CA TYR A 197 1.29 -29.05 -10.88
C TYR A 197 1.46 -30.24 -9.96
N GLU A 198 1.18 -30.09 -8.66
CA GLU A 198 1.20 -31.19 -7.69
C GLU A 198 0.18 -32.27 -8.01
N ASP A 199 -1.03 -31.87 -8.44
CA ASP A 199 -2.10 -32.80 -8.87
C ASP A 199 -1.74 -33.55 -10.15
N SER A 200 -1.03 -32.88 -11.08
CA SER A 200 -0.67 -33.47 -12.37
C SER A 200 0.57 -34.38 -12.32
N PHE A 201 1.56 -34.04 -11.50
CA PHE A 201 2.89 -34.69 -11.49
C PHE A 201 3.31 -35.26 -10.13
N GLY A 202 2.48 -35.09 -9.09
CA GLY A 202 2.83 -35.41 -7.69
C GLY A 202 3.63 -34.29 -7.04
N LYS A 203 3.66 -34.31 -5.69
CA LYS A 203 4.14 -33.16 -4.87
C LYS A 203 5.58 -32.75 -5.16
N GLU A 204 6.51 -33.69 -5.25
CA GLU A 204 7.94 -33.35 -5.43
C GLU A 204 8.25 -32.94 -6.87
N GLU A 205 7.82 -33.76 -7.81
CA GLU A 205 8.05 -33.51 -9.24
C GLU A 205 7.31 -32.26 -9.72
N GLY A 206 6.08 -32.01 -9.24
CA GLY A 206 5.32 -30.81 -9.55
C GLY A 206 6.03 -29.53 -9.12
N ARG A 207 6.60 -29.49 -7.89
CA ARG A 207 7.40 -28.36 -7.38
C ARG A 207 8.65 -28.10 -8.21
N LYS A 208 9.35 -29.18 -8.56
CA LYS A 208 10.55 -29.10 -9.37
C LYS A 208 10.28 -28.51 -10.73
N ARG A 209 9.29 -29.03 -11.45
CA ARG A 209 8.88 -28.53 -12.78
C ARG A 209 8.37 -27.09 -12.72
N LEU A 210 7.65 -26.72 -11.66
CA LEU A 210 7.21 -25.34 -11.47
C LEU A 210 8.41 -24.39 -11.33
N ALA A 211 9.41 -24.78 -10.50
CA ALA A 211 10.60 -23.97 -10.28
C ALA A 211 11.53 -23.91 -11.52
N GLU A 212 11.53 -24.94 -12.37
CA GLU A 212 12.24 -24.92 -13.65
C GLU A 212 11.58 -24.03 -14.70
N LYS A 213 10.24 -23.94 -14.65
CA LYS A 213 9.47 -23.20 -15.66
C LYS A 213 9.29 -21.71 -15.33
N TYR A 214 9.18 -21.36 -14.06
CA TYR A 214 8.85 -20.01 -13.61
C TYR A 214 9.87 -19.46 -12.62
N THR A 215 10.11 -18.15 -12.71
CA THR A 215 10.91 -17.43 -11.71
C THR A 215 10.01 -17.10 -10.51
N ILE A 216 10.27 -17.75 -9.38
CA ILE A 216 9.50 -17.57 -8.14
C ILE A 216 10.11 -16.43 -7.34
N ILE A 217 9.32 -15.41 -7.03
CA ILE A 217 9.75 -14.29 -6.22
C ILE A 217 8.84 -14.09 -5.00
N SER A 218 9.41 -13.63 -3.90
CA SER A 218 8.65 -13.20 -2.72
C SER A 218 8.39 -11.69 -2.77
N ARG A 219 7.17 -11.28 -2.39
CA ARG A 219 6.78 -9.87 -2.29
C ARG A 219 6.59 -9.46 -0.82
N PRO A 220 7.24 -8.39 -0.36
CA PRO A 220 6.95 -7.81 0.95
C PRO A 220 5.49 -7.33 1.01
N VAL A 221 4.95 -7.20 2.23
CA VAL A 221 3.52 -6.94 2.44
C VAL A 221 3.01 -5.71 1.70
N ASP A 222 3.78 -4.62 1.70
CA ASP A 222 3.45 -3.36 1.03
C ASP A 222 3.48 -3.42 -0.52
N LYS A 223 3.92 -4.55 -1.08
CA LYS A 223 4.00 -4.79 -2.54
C LYS A 223 3.06 -5.90 -3.03
N ARG A 224 2.24 -6.45 -2.14
CA ARG A 224 1.20 -7.43 -2.50
C ARG A 224 -0.03 -6.73 -3.04
N GLU A 225 -0.81 -7.44 -3.86
CA GLU A 225 -2.07 -6.93 -4.39
C GLU A 225 -3.02 -6.46 -3.28
N ASN A 226 -3.76 -5.40 -3.57
CA ASN A 226 -4.75 -4.87 -2.65
C ASN A 226 -6.14 -5.45 -2.98
N TYR A 227 -6.74 -6.12 -2.01
CA TYR A 227 -8.07 -6.68 -2.11
C TYR A 227 -9.05 -5.90 -1.24
N ILE A 228 -10.29 -5.81 -1.69
CA ILE A 228 -11.39 -5.23 -0.94
C ILE A 228 -12.40 -6.30 -0.60
N LYS A 229 -12.71 -6.46 0.69
CA LYS A 229 -13.71 -7.43 1.19
C LYS A 229 -14.41 -6.87 2.42
N ARG A 230 -15.57 -7.45 2.73
CA ARG A 230 -16.29 -7.18 3.97
C ARG A 230 -15.65 -7.96 5.11
N CYS A 231 -15.41 -7.30 6.25
CA CYS A 231 -14.87 -7.93 7.45
C CYS A 231 -15.99 -8.74 8.12
N VAL A 232 -15.87 -10.05 8.10
CA VAL A 232 -16.88 -10.98 8.65
C VAL A 232 -16.75 -11.09 10.16
N ALA A 233 -15.53 -11.27 10.66
CA ALA A 233 -15.23 -11.45 12.07
C ALA A 233 -13.98 -10.65 12.46
N VAL A 234 -13.88 -10.29 13.73
CA VAL A 234 -12.74 -9.57 14.30
C VAL A 234 -11.99 -10.44 15.32
N PRO A 235 -10.74 -10.09 15.70
CA PRO A 235 -10.00 -10.85 16.70
C PRO A 235 -10.81 -11.06 17.99
N GLY A 236 -10.87 -12.32 18.45
CA GLY A 236 -11.65 -12.75 19.60
C GLY A 236 -13.03 -13.33 19.25
N ASP A 237 -13.46 -13.21 17.99
CA ASP A 237 -14.70 -13.87 17.54
C ASP A 237 -14.48 -15.36 17.23
N SER A 238 -15.50 -16.16 17.51
CA SER A 238 -15.64 -17.52 16.99
C SER A 238 -16.37 -17.48 15.65
N LEU A 239 -15.75 -18.00 14.59
CA LEU A 239 -16.31 -18.04 13.24
C LEU A 239 -16.59 -19.49 12.85
N GLU A 240 -17.81 -19.77 12.40
CA GLU A 240 -18.21 -21.05 11.86
C GLU A 240 -18.97 -20.87 10.54
N ILE A 241 -18.92 -21.88 9.68
CA ILE A 241 -19.76 -21.97 8.49
C ILE A 241 -20.64 -23.20 8.64
N ARG A 242 -21.97 -23.01 8.72
CA ARG A 242 -22.97 -24.10 8.84
C ARG A 242 -23.91 -24.06 7.65
N ASN A 243 -23.92 -25.12 6.87
CA ASN A 243 -24.77 -25.21 5.65
C ASN A 243 -24.61 -23.99 4.70
N GLY A 244 -23.37 -23.52 4.50
CA GLY A 244 -23.09 -22.37 3.67
C GLY A 244 -23.32 -20.99 4.33
N GLN A 245 -23.99 -20.97 5.51
CA GLN A 245 -24.23 -19.73 6.24
C GLN A 245 -23.12 -19.43 7.26
N VAL A 246 -22.70 -18.20 7.32
CA VAL A 246 -21.69 -17.72 8.29
C VAL A 246 -22.34 -17.51 9.65
N TRP A 247 -21.70 -18.04 10.70
CA TRP A 247 -22.07 -17.87 12.10
C TRP A 247 -20.93 -17.20 12.86
N VAL A 248 -21.24 -16.20 13.64
CA VAL A 248 -20.25 -15.49 14.45
C VAL A 248 -20.71 -15.49 15.91
N ASN A 249 -19.88 -16.02 16.81
CA ASN A 249 -20.19 -16.16 18.24
C ASN A 249 -21.50 -16.93 18.51
N GLY A 250 -21.75 -17.95 17.73
CA GLY A 250 -22.94 -18.81 17.89
C GLY A 250 -24.24 -18.24 17.31
N ALA A 251 -24.22 -17.08 16.66
CA ALA A 251 -25.36 -16.46 15.99
C ALA A 251 -25.12 -16.39 14.46
N PRO A 252 -26.15 -16.63 13.62
CA PRO A 252 -26.05 -16.48 12.20
C PRO A 252 -25.78 -15.01 11.85
N GLN A 253 -24.93 -14.78 10.84
CA GLN A 253 -24.71 -13.43 10.32
C GLN A 253 -25.93 -13.05 9.46
N GLU A 254 -26.65 -12.04 9.90
CA GLU A 254 -27.84 -11.52 9.23
C GLU A 254 -27.62 -10.07 8.78
N GLY A 255 -28.53 -9.57 7.94
CA GLY A 255 -28.61 -8.14 7.62
C GLY A 255 -27.59 -7.61 6.62
N ILE A 256 -26.89 -8.47 5.88
CA ILE A 256 -26.04 -8.03 4.76
C ILE A 256 -26.86 -8.17 3.46
N PRO A 257 -27.37 -7.06 2.89
CA PRO A 257 -28.12 -7.13 1.65
C PRO A 257 -27.21 -7.54 0.49
N GLY A 258 -27.75 -8.35 -0.42
CA GLY A 258 -27.08 -8.72 -1.65
C GLY A 258 -25.97 -9.77 -1.51
N ILE A 259 -25.92 -10.55 -0.43
CA ILE A 259 -25.04 -11.72 -0.34
C ILE A 259 -25.41 -12.69 -1.48
N GLN A 260 -24.37 -13.16 -2.18
CA GLN A 260 -24.48 -14.17 -3.23
C GLN A 260 -23.79 -15.44 -2.80
N TYR A 261 -24.39 -16.58 -3.12
CA TYR A 261 -23.84 -17.91 -2.88
C TYR A 261 -23.62 -18.63 -4.21
N GLN A 262 -22.61 -19.47 -4.26
CA GLN A 262 -22.43 -20.39 -5.37
C GLN A 262 -23.17 -21.68 -5.07
N TYR A 263 -23.94 -22.16 -6.05
CA TYR A 263 -24.67 -23.39 -5.97
C TYR A 263 -24.19 -24.38 -7.02
N ALA A 264 -23.96 -25.62 -6.63
CA ALA A 264 -23.77 -26.71 -7.57
C ALA A 264 -25.15 -27.15 -8.06
N VAL A 265 -25.40 -27.02 -9.35
CA VAL A 265 -26.69 -27.42 -9.97
C VAL A 265 -26.47 -28.67 -10.81
N GLN A 266 -27.23 -29.72 -10.49
CA GLN A 266 -27.28 -30.94 -11.32
C GLN A 266 -28.45 -30.81 -12.30
N VAL A 267 -28.17 -30.95 -13.58
CA VAL A 267 -29.18 -30.90 -14.64
C VAL A 267 -29.34 -32.26 -15.30
N SER A 268 -30.53 -32.55 -15.79
CA SER A 268 -30.87 -33.84 -16.43
C SER A 268 -30.32 -33.96 -17.85
N SER A 269 -29.96 -32.84 -18.49
CA SER A 269 -29.40 -32.80 -19.82
C SER A 269 -28.36 -31.67 -19.95
N PRO A 270 -27.38 -31.73 -20.88
CA PRO A 270 -26.41 -30.66 -21.07
C PRO A 270 -27.11 -29.33 -21.37
N LEU A 271 -26.69 -28.29 -20.69
CA LEU A 271 -27.18 -26.93 -20.95
C LEU A 271 -26.64 -26.43 -22.29
N SER A 272 -27.49 -25.72 -23.06
CA SER A 272 -27.03 -25.00 -24.22
C SER A 272 -26.13 -23.85 -23.83
N GLN A 273 -25.22 -23.42 -24.73
CA GLN A 273 -24.33 -22.31 -24.49
C GLN A 273 -25.11 -21.01 -24.17
N TYR A 274 -26.23 -20.79 -24.83
CA TYR A 274 -27.15 -19.70 -24.56
C TYR A 274 -27.74 -19.74 -23.13
N ALA A 275 -28.06 -20.93 -22.62
CA ALA A 275 -28.55 -21.08 -21.24
C ALA A 275 -27.45 -20.82 -20.22
N ILE A 276 -26.19 -21.20 -20.51
CA ILE A 276 -25.04 -20.96 -19.62
C ILE A 276 -24.70 -19.46 -19.55
N GLU A 277 -24.83 -18.73 -20.66
CA GLU A 277 -24.55 -17.30 -20.73
C GLU A 277 -25.61 -16.42 -20.04
N ASN A 278 -26.82 -16.97 -19.79
CA ASN A 278 -27.95 -16.27 -19.18
C ASN A 278 -28.32 -16.78 -17.76
N LEU A 279 -27.51 -17.65 -17.18
CA LEU A 279 -27.56 -18.05 -15.78
C LEU A 279 -26.78 -17.08 -14.89
#